data_cdae2caeb34d5fc578abfec8a5877fda
#
_entry.id   cdae2caeb34d5fc578abfec8a5877fda
#
_cell.length_a   1.000
_cell.length_b   1.000
_cell.length_c   1.000
_cell.angle_alpha   90.00
_cell.angle_beta   90.00
_cell.angle_gamma   90.00
#
_symmetry.space_group_name_H-M   'P 1'
#
loop_
_entity.id
_entity.type
_entity.pdbx_description
1 polymer ?
#
loop_
_entity_poly.entity_id
_entity_poly.type
_entity_poly.pdbx_seq_one_letter_code
_entity_poly.pdbx_strand_id
1 'polypeptide(L)'
;MRPFFIPRLMTCLAVLTLAACQSRERTTVDASSQSPEAAVQQSIALVRAGDFAGFWQHALPPHDYAMLREDWGQTRAGEAPLSDAERTRIDATLQQLAAPDAAAALDAQLQPWLADAQLRYGDQLPLLVGIGRALAARAIEDDPRLTDTQKRHAAALVDALGPWAQQAPWFDPARARQAVGVVVATARELDVRDAQSLRAMDFDQAMRSYAIAFHGLERMLALYGLELDKALASARVVPLEYHPPYARVRVEYQLLGTPLSLESTLVQQNGHWYDQDLLENVRKAHRQLAAPATAGTVAALP
;
A
#
# COMPACT_ATOMS: atom_id res chain seq x y z
N MET A 1 -20.20 13.16 -7.90
CA MET A 1 -19.66 11.90 -7.33
C MET A 1 -18.22 12.18 -6.94
N ARG A 2 -17.95 12.42 -5.66
CA ARG A 2 -16.58 12.62 -5.18
C ARG A 2 -15.97 11.25 -4.92
N PRO A 3 -14.76 10.93 -5.43
CA PRO A 3 -14.14 9.63 -5.22
C PRO A 3 -13.72 9.48 -3.75
N PHE A 4 -14.05 8.34 -3.20
CA PHE A 4 -13.73 7.89 -1.85
C PHE A 4 -12.23 8.06 -1.50
N PHE A 5 -11.96 8.46 -0.28
CA PHE A 5 -10.65 8.77 0.32
C PHE A 5 -9.69 7.57 0.49
N ILE A 6 -10.03 6.41 -0.06
CA ILE A 6 -9.16 5.22 -0.11
C ILE A 6 -7.85 5.45 -0.91
N PRO A 7 -7.80 6.31 -1.98
CA PRO A 7 -6.57 6.46 -2.74
C PRO A 7 -5.42 7.18 -2.01
N ARG A 8 -5.68 7.94 -0.94
CA ARG A 8 -4.60 8.65 -0.23
C ARG A 8 -3.71 7.76 0.64
N LEU A 9 -4.26 6.66 1.17
CA LEU A 9 -3.47 5.71 1.97
C LEU A 9 -2.79 4.66 1.09
N MET A 10 -3.41 4.28 -0.04
CA MET A 10 -2.81 3.36 -1.01
C MET A 10 -1.61 3.95 -1.74
N THR A 11 -1.56 5.29 -1.92
CA THR A 11 -0.39 5.94 -2.56
C THR A 11 0.85 5.88 -1.67
N CYS A 12 0.70 5.92 -0.34
CA CYS A 12 1.80 5.66 0.58
C CYS A 12 2.19 4.18 0.59
N LEU A 13 1.23 3.26 0.47
CA LEU A 13 1.49 1.82 0.47
C LEU A 13 2.20 1.36 -0.83
N ALA A 14 1.90 1.98 -1.97
CA ALA A 14 2.56 1.67 -3.25
C ALA A 14 4.04 2.08 -3.29
N VAL A 15 4.44 3.05 -2.46
CA VAL A 15 5.86 3.42 -2.26
C VAL A 15 6.53 2.51 -1.22
N LEU A 16 5.74 1.86 -0.35
CA LEU A 16 6.22 1.05 0.78
C LEU A 16 6.38 -0.45 0.48
N THR A 17 6.02 -0.92 -0.73
CA THR A 17 6.11 -2.35 -1.08
C THR A 17 7.52 -2.82 -1.40
N LEU A 18 8.52 -2.33 -0.69
CA LEU A 18 9.88 -2.78 -0.95
C LEU A 18 10.65 -2.90 0.33
N ALA A 19 10.66 -4.11 0.80
CA ALA A 19 11.84 -4.58 1.44
C ALA A 19 11.71 -5.77 2.36
N ALA A 20 12.39 -6.84 2.07
CA ALA A 20 12.60 -7.96 2.98
C ALA A 20 13.98 -8.59 2.84
N CYS A 21 14.58 -9.14 3.77
CA CYS A 21 14.87 -10.50 4.15
C CYS A 21 15.91 -10.70 5.22
N GLN A 22 15.62 -11.62 6.03
CA GLN A 22 16.21 -12.77 6.70
C GLN A 22 16.82 -12.55 8.09
N SER A 23 16.40 -13.28 8.95
CA SER A 23 16.70 -14.40 9.85
C SER A 23 16.36 -14.12 11.30
N ARG A 24 15.65 -15.07 11.87
CA ARG A 24 15.18 -15.15 13.24
C ARG A 24 16.34 -15.23 14.23
N GLU A 25 16.73 -14.09 14.80
CA GLU A 25 17.35 -14.03 16.11
C GLU A 25 16.79 -12.80 16.82
N ARG A 26 16.09 -13.05 17.94
CA ARG A 26 15.75 -12.00 18.89
C ARG A 26 17.03 -11.57 19.57
N THR A 27 17.69 -10.60 18.99
CA THR A 27 18.71 -9.84 19.69
C THR A 27 18.04 -8.58 20.21
N THR A 28 18.02 -8.42 21.51
CA THR A 28 17.76 -7.13 22.16
C THR A 28 18.80 -6.16 21.61
N VAL A 29 18.37 -5.29 20.69
CA VAL A 29 19.24 -4.29 20.09
C VAL A 29 19.46 -3.20 21.13
N ASP A 30 20.64 -3.18 21.66
CA ASP A 30 21.20 -2.04 22.36
C ASP A 30 21.09 -0.79 21.49
N ALA A 31 20.67 0.32 22.07
CA ALA A 31 20.43 1.60 21.37
C ALA A 31 21.74 2.32 20.98
N SER A 32 22.67 1.60 20.35
CA SER A 32 23.88 2.17 19.78
C SER A 32 23.69 2.36 18.26
N SER A 33 23.71 3.58 17.82
CA SER A 33 23.74 4.11 16.44
C SER A 33 23.62 3.07 15.32
N GLN A 34 22.38 2.77 14.94
CA GLN A 34 22.07 1.93 13.79
C GLN A 34 22.64 2.61 12.52
N SER A 35 23.24 1.85 11.60
CA SER A 35 23.66 2.44 10.33
C SER A 35 22.45 2.83 9.47
N PRO A 36 22.61 3.79 8.52
CA PRO A 36 21.53 4.17 7.60
C PRO A 36 20.95 2.95 6.85
N GLU A 37 21.82 2.03 6.42
CA GLU A 37 21.44 0.82 5.70
C GLU A 37 20.63 -0.12 6.60
N ALA A 38 21.06 -0.29 7.85
CA ALA A 38 20.35 -1.14 8.81
C ALA A 38 18.96 -0.59 9.14
N ALA A 39 18.80 0.73 9.23
CA ALA A 39 17.51 1.36 9.45
C ALA A 39 16.54 1.09 8.29
N VAL A 40 17.00 1.24 7.04
CA VAL A 40 16.20 0.92 5.87
C VAL A 40 15.93 -0.58 5.78
N GLN A 41 16.92 -1.44 6.03
CA GLN A 41 16.75 -2.89 6.03
C GLN A 41 15.71 -3.34 7.07
N GLN A 42 15.67 -2.72 8.23
CA GLN A 42 14.67 -2.99 9.27
C GLN A 42 13.26 -2.58 8.82
N SER A 43 13.10 -1.39 8.24
CA SER A 43 11.82 -0.94 7.65
C SER A 43 11.30 -1.96 6.65
N ILE A 44 12.21 -2.46 5.86
CA ILE A 44 12.04 -3.50 4.86
C ILE A 44 11.51 -4.80 5.48
N ALA A 45 12.14 -5.29 6.49
CA ALA A 45 11.75 -6.51 7.19
C ALA A 45 10.35 -6.40 7.82
N LEU A 46 10.05 -5.24 8.41
CA LEU A 46 8.76 -4.98 9.06
C LEU A 46 7.60 -4.99 8.04
N VAL A 47 7.77 -4.33 6.90
CA VAL A 47 6.76 -4.34 5.81
C VAL A 47 6.53 -5.77 5.31
N ARG A 48 7.59 -6.54 5.07
CA ARG A 48 7.46 -7.93 4.62
C ARG A 48 6.76 -8.82 5.63
N ALA A 49 7.03 -8.59 6.92
CA ALA A 49 6.35 -9.31 7.99
C ALA A 49 4.89 -8.89 8.18
N GLY A 50 4.41 -7.84 7.47
CA GLY A 50 3.10 -7.24 7.71
C GLY A 50 3.02 -6.49 9.05
N ASP A 51 4.15 -6.24 9.71
CA ASP A 51 4.17 -5.45 10.96
C ASP A 51 4.14 -3.95 10.65
N PHE A 52 2.99 -3.46 10.21
CA PHE A 52 2.82 -2.05 9.87
C PHE A 52 2.84 -1.13 11.09
N ALA A 53 2.41 -1.61 12.25
CA ALA A 53 2.53 -0.82 13.48
C ALA A 53 4.00 -0.65 13.88
N GLY A 54 4.77 -1.75 13.86
CA GLY A 54 6.22 -1.73 14.09
C GLY A 54 6.96 -0.91 13.04
N PHE A 55 6.53 -0.96 11.76
CA PHE A 55 7.07 -0.12 10.70
C PHE A 55 6.93 1.38 11.04
N TRP A 56 5.74 1.86 11.37
CA TRP A 56 5.52 3.27 11.69
C TRP A 56 6.27 3.70 12.93
N GLN A 57 6.34 2.84 13.96
CA GLN A 57 7.11 3.09 15.17
C GLN A 57 8.61 3.19 14.90
N HIS A 58 9.14 2.38 13.96
CA HIS A 58 10.54 2.39 13.55
C HIS A 58 10.88 3.56 12.61
N ALA A 59 9.97 3.86 11.67
CA ALA A 59 10.20 4.81 10.59
C ALA A 59 10.03 6.29 11.01
N LEU A 60 9.55 6.56 12.22
CA LEU A 60 9.31 7.91 12.72
C LEU A 60 9.96 8.15 14.07
N PRO A 61 10.45 9.38 14.35
CA PRO A 61 10.79 9.80 15.70
C PRO A 61 9.61 9.59 16.65
N PRO A 62 9.86 9.30 17.96
CA PRO A 62 8.77 9.00 18.91
C PRO A 62 7.67 10.07 18.97
N HIS A 63 8.05 11.33 18.85
CA HIS A 63 7.07 12.44 18.84
C HIS A 63 6.20 12.40 17.58
N ASP A 64 6.81 12.23 16.40
CA ASP A 64 6.09 12.18 15.11
C ASP A 64 5.19 10.91 15.04
N TYR A 65 5.63 9.79 15.61
CA TYR A 65 4.80 8.60 15.74
C TYR A 65 3.57 8.82 16.65
N ALA A 66 3.75 9.50 17.79
CA ALA A 66 2.64 9.86 18.67
C ALA A 66 1.64 10.78 17.96
N MET A 67 2.13 11.79 17.23
CA MET A 67 1.29 12.67 16.41
C MET A 67 0.51 11.89 15.33
N LEU A 68 1.16 10.96 14.63
CA LEU A 68 0.49 10.14 13.62
C LEU A 68 -0.69 9.36 14.20
N ARG A 69 -0.53 8.80 15.40
CA ARG A 69 -1.61 8.07 16.10
C ARG A 69 -2.76 8.99 16.51
N GLU A 70 -2.45 10.19 16.97
CA GLU A 70 -3.45 11.21 17.31
C GLU A 70 -4.20 11.67 16.05
N ASP A 71 -3.48 11.99 14.99
CA ASP A 71 -4.04 12.39 13.68
C ASP A 71 -4.95 11.32 13.10
N TRP A 72 -4.63 10.04 13.31
CA TRP A 72 -5.51 8.94 12.92
C TRP A 72 -6.88 9.06 13.58
N GLY A 73 -6.91 9.27 14.88
CA GLY A 73 -8.15 9.46 15.66
C GLY A 73 -8.93 10.69 15.21
N GLN A 74 -8.25 11.83 15.04
CA GLN A 74 -8.86 13.09 14.60
C GLN A 74 -9.44 12.99 13.18
N THR A 75 -8.70 12.36 12.23
CA THR A 75 -9.16 12.16 10.86
C THR A 75 -10.44 11.33 10.85
N ARG A 76 -10.47 10.24 11.63
CA ARG A 76 -11.66 9.38 11.75
C ARG A 76 -12.86 10.10 12.35
N ALA A 77 -12.64 10.89 13.39
CA ALA A 77 -13.68 11.70 14.03
C ALA A 77 -14.23 12.78 13.10
N GLY A 78 -13.39 13.36 12.24
CA GLY A 78 -13.75 14.41 11.27
C GLY A 78 -14.35 13.91 9.95
N GLU A 79 -14.32 12.59 9.69
CA GLU A 79 -14.93 12.03 8.48
C GLU A 79 -16.45 12.21 8.49
N ALA A 80 -17.02 12.67 7.36
CA ALA A 80 -18.47 12.76 7.19
C ALA A 80 -19.12 11.39 7.43
N PRO A 81 -20.30 11.33 8.06
CA PRO A 81 -21.04 10.08 8.21
C PRO A 81 -21.26 9.39 6.85
N LEU A 82 -21.18 8.07 6.83
CA LEU A 82 -21.60 7.32 5.66
C LEU A 82 -23.09 7.57 5.39
N SER A 83 -23.44 7.78 4.14
CA SER A 83 -24.86 7.76 3.74
C SER A 83 -25.45 6.37 3.99
N ASP A 84 -26.77 6.29 4.16
CA ASP A 84 -27.44 5.01 4.37
C ASP A 84 -27.20 4.04 3.21
N ALA A 85 -27.13 4.54 1.97
CA ALA A 85 -26.83 3.74 0.79
C ALA A 85 -25.40 3.16 0.81
N GLU A 86 -24.41 3.93 1.25
CA GLU A 86 -23.02 3.47 1.39
C GLU A 86 -22.91 2.43 2.49
N ARG A 87 -23.51 2.69 3.65
CA ARG A 87 -23.56 1.74 4.78
C ARG A 87 -24.18 0.43 4.34
N THR A 88 -25.39 0.47 3.77
CA THR A 88 -26.10 -0.73 3.30
C THR A 88 -25.26 -1.52 2.30
N ARG A 89 -24.54 -0.86 1.38
CA ARG A 89 -23.68 -1.53 0.40
C ARG A 89 -22.49 -2.23 1.06
N ILE A 90 -21.82 -1.54 2.00
CA ILE A 90 -20.68 -2.12 2.73
C ILE A 90 -21.15 -3.31 3.55
N ASP A 91 -22.24 -3.15 4.32
CA ASP A 91 -22.77 -4.21 5.18
C ASP A 91 -23.20 -5.44 4.36
N ALA A 92 -23.88 -5.23 3.23
CA ALA A 92 -24.27 -6.31 2.33
C ALA A 92 -23.04 -7.05 1.75
N THR A 93 -22.00 -6.33 1.38
CA THR A 93 -20.74 -6.91 0.87
C THR A 93 -20.04 -7.75 1.96
N LEU A 94 -19.94 -7.22 3.19
CA LEU A 94 -19.36 -7.93 4.31
C LEU A 94 -20.14 -9.19 4.68
N GLN A 95 -21.49 -9.10 4.70
CA GLN A 95 -22.38 -10.25 4.94
C GLN A 95 -22.22 -11.32 3.85
N GLN A 96 -22.14 -10.91 2.58
CA GLN A 96 -21.92 -11.83 1.47
C GLN A 96 -20.57 -12.56 1.61
N LEU A 97 -19.50 -11.86 1.98
CA LEU A 97 -18.17 -12.46 2.18
C LEU A 97 -18.09 -13.35 3.41
N ALA A 98 -18.89 -13.07 4.44
CA ALA A 98 -18.95 -13.88 5.67
C ALA A 98 -19.80 -15.15 5.52
N ALA A 99 -20.69 -15.22 4.53
CA ALA A 99 -21.60 -16.36 4.34
C ALA A 99 -20.83 -17.69 4.20
N PRO A 100 -21.35 -18.81 4.74
CA PRO A 100 -20.67 -20.10 4.68
C PRO A 100 -20.32 -20.56 3.26
N ASP A 101 -21.16 -20.25 2.29
CA ASP A 101 -21.07 -20.60 0.88
C ASP A 101 -20.51 -19.45 0.01
N ALA A 102 -20.01 -18.38 0.62
CA ALA A 102 -19.55 -17.15 -0.07
C ALA A 102 -18.63 -17.44 -1.27
N ALA A 103 -17.65 -18.33 -1.10
CA ALA A 103 -16.71 -18.65 -2.18
C ALA A 103 -17.41 -19.31 -3.38
N ALA A 104 -18.33 -20.24 -3.15
CA ALA A 104 -19.08 -20.91 -4.21
C ALA A 104 -20.06 -19.94 -4.90
N ALA A 105 -20.76 -19.12 -4.13
CA ALA A 105 -21.70 -18.14 -4.65
C ALA A 105 -21.00 -17.05 -5.50
N LEU A 106 -19.87 -16.53 -5.02
CA LEU A 106 -19.09 -15.55 -5.76
C LEU A 106 -18.43 -16.14 -7.02
N ASP A 107 -17.92 -17.38 -6.96
CA ASP A 107 -17.38 -18.06 -8.14
C ASP A 107 -18.48 -18.25 -9.19
N ALA A 108 -19.68 -18.72 -8.79
CA ALA A 108 -20.82 -18.89 -9.70
C ALA A 108 -21.25 -17.57 -10.38
N GLN A 109 -21.15 -16.45 -9.69
CA GLN A 109 -21.43 -15.12 -10.25
C GLN A 109 -20.30 -14.64 -11.18
N LEU A 110 -19.05 -14.94 -10.85
CA LEU A 110 -17.87 -14.49 -11.59
C LEU A 110 -17.67 -15.22 -12.91
N GLN A 111 -17.93 -16.55 -12.96
CA GLN A 111 -17.60 -17.37 -14.14
C GLN A 111 -18.28 -16.91 -15.44
N PRO A 112 -19.59 -16.57 -15.48
CA PRO A 112 -20.21 -16.06 -16.72
C PRO A 112 -19.61 -14.73 -17.18
N TRP A 113 -19.33 -13.84 -16.21
CA TRP A 113 -18.70 -12.54 -16.50
C TRP A 113 -17.27 -12.72 -17.03
N LEU A 114 -16.50 -13.65 -16.46
CA LEU A 114 -15.13 -13.95 -16.87
C LEU A 114 -15.09 -14.48 -18.31
N ALA A 115 -16.03 -15.40 -18.66
CA ALA A 115 -16.16 -15.93 -20.01
C ALA A 115 -16.52 -14.84 -21.03
N ASP A 116 -17.46 -13.95 -20.69
CA ASP A 116 -17.83 -12.81 -21.54
C ASP A 116 -16.67 -11.83 -21.70
N ALA A 117 -15.97 -11.51 -20.60
CA ALA A 117 -14.79 -10.65 -20.64
C ALA A 117 -13.66 -11.23 -21.48
N GLN A 118 -13.41 -12.53 -21.43
CA GLN A 118 -12.43 -13.22 -22.27
C GLN A 118 -12.78 -13.08 -23.75
N LEU A 119 -14.06 -13.30 -24.12
CA LEU A 119 -14.54 -13.17 -25.49
C LEU A 119 -14.40 -11.73 -26.03
N ARG A 120 -14.65 -10.75 -25.20
CA ARG A 120 -14.62 -9.33 -25.61
C ARG A 120 -13.22 -8.73 -25.62
N TYR A 121 -12.40 -9.08 -24.63
CA TYR A 121 -11.16 -8.37 -24.34
C TYR A 121 -9.90 -9.23 -24.44
N GLY A 122 -10.03 -10.56 -24.58
CA GLY A 122 -8.88 -11.46 -24.60
C GLY A 122 -7.82 -11.05 -25.64
N ASP A 123 -8.24 -10.83 -26.89
CA ASP A 123 -7.34 -10.41 -27.97
C ASP A 123 -6.92 -8.93 -27.88
N GLN A 124 -7.64 -8.14 -27.10
CA GLN A 124 -7.37 -6.71 -26.92
C GLN A 124 -6.51 -6.41 -25.69
N LEU A 125 -6.24 -7.41 -24.86
CA LEU A 125 -5.50 -7.24 -23.62
C LEU A 125 -4.16 -6.51 -23.78
N PRO A 126 -3.32 -6.81 -24.78
CA PRO A 126 -2.07 -6.09 -25.00
C PRO A 126 -2.29 -4.60 -25.29
N LEU A 127 -3.32 -4.25 -26.07
CA LEU A 127 -3.69 -2.86 -26.35
C LEU A 127 -4.17 -2.15 -25.08
N LEU A 128 -5.07 -2.79 -24.31
CA LEU A 128 -5.62 -2.23 -23.08
C LEU A 128 -4.51 -2.01 -22.03
N VAL A 129 -3.58 -2.94 -21.88
CA VAL A 129 -2.41 -2.78 -21.02
C VAL A 129 -1.51 -1.65 -21.51
N GLY A 130 -1.32 -1.51 -22.84
CA GLY A 130 -0.56 -0.41 -23.43
C GLY A 130 -1.18 0.96 -23.10
N ILE A 131 -2.50 1.10 -23.24
CA ILE A 131 -3.23 2.30 -22.88
C ILE A 131 -3.11 2.57 -21.37
N GLY A 132 -3.31 1.54 -20.54
CA GLY A 132 -3.18 1.65 -19.08
C GLY A 132 -1.79 2.13 -18.66
N ARG A 133 -0.72 1.62 -19.28
CA ARG A 133 0.66 2.07 -19.06
C ARG A 133 0.85 3.54 -19.42
N ALA A 134 0.34 3.97 -20.57
CA ALA A 134 0.45 5.37 -21.00
C ALA A 134 -0.28 6.32 -20.03
N LEU A 135 -1.49 5.94 -19.57
CA LEU A 135 -2.23 6.70 -18.57
C LEU A 135 -1.51 6.74 -17.22
N ALA A 136 -0.95 5.62 -16.77
CA ALA A 136 -0.17 5.55 -15.54
C ALA A 136 1.09 6.41 -15.62
N ALA A 137 1.84 6.34 -16.73
CA ALA A 137 3.03 7.17 -16.95
C ALA A 137 2.69 8.67 -16.88
N ARG A 138 1.58 9.08 -17.51
CA ARG A 138 1.13 10.46 -17.46
C ARG A 138 0.70 10.86 -16.04
N ALA A 139 -0.05 10.02 -15.35
CA ALA A 139 -0.48 10.30 -13.97
C ALA A 139 0.71 10.43 -13.01
N ILE A 140 1.77 9.63 -13.21
CA ILE A 140 3.02 9.73 -12.45
C ILE A 140 3.73 11.05 -12.74
N GLU A 141 3.86 11.41 -14.02
CA GLU A 141 4.53 12.65 -14.43
C GLU A 141 3.82 13.89 -13.90
N ASP A 142 2.49 13.91 -13.98
CA ASP A 142 1.66 15.04 -13.57
C ASP A 142 1.44 15.13 -12.03
N ASP A 143 1.89 14.13 -11.22
CA ASP A 143 1.69 14.14 -9.77
C ASP A 143 2.71 15.05 -9.05
N PRO A 144 2.26 16.22 -8.49
CA PRO A 144 3.16 17.15 -7.81
C PRO A 144 3.62 16.67 -6.42
N ARG A 145 3.10 15.53 -5.95
CA ARG A 145 3.46 14.97 -4.63
C ARG A 145 4.67 14.06 -4.71
N LEU A 146 5.04 13.62 -5.91
CA LEU A 146 6.17 12.74 -6.15
C LEU A 146 7.42 13.55 -6.48
N THR A 147 8.54 13.19 -5.87
CA THR A 147 9.86 13.68 -6.26
C THR A 147 10.26 13.07 -7.60
N ASP A 148 11.23 13.66 -8.30
CA ASP A 148 11.73 13.13 -9.58
C ASP A 148 12.27 11.70 -9.43
N THR A 149 12.88 11.38 -8.30
CA THR A 149 13.36 10.01 -8.00
C THR A 149 12.21 9.04 -7.85
N GLN A 150 11.15 9.43 -7.15
CA GLN A 150 9.94 8.62 -7.00
C GLN A 150 9.20 8.45 -8.32
N LYS A 151 9.13 9.49 -9.17
CA LYS A 151 8.56 9.42 -10.52
C LYS A 151 9.31 8.41 -11.40
N ARG A 152 10.64 8.50 -11.44
CA ARG A 152 11.47 7.55 -12.20
C ARG A 152 11.26 6.11 -11.73
N HIS A 153 11.23 5.90 -10.42
CA HIS A 153 10.99 4.57 -9.85
C HIS A 153 9.59 4.05 -10.18
N ALA A 154 8.55 4.87 -10.03
CA ALA A 154 7.18 4.51 -10.37
C ALA A 154 7.02 4.18 -11.86
N ALA A 155 7.67 4.92 -12.75
CA ALA A 155 7.70 4.63 -14.18
C ALA A 155 8.38 3.28 -14.46
N ALA A 156 9.52 3.00 -13.83
CA ALA A 156 10.22 1.72 -13.96
C ALA A 156 9.38 0.53 -13.44
N LEU A 157 8.59 0.73 -12.38
CA LEU A 157 7.62 -0.25 -11.89
C LEU A 157 6.53 -0.54 -12.93
N VAL A 158 5.94 0.50 -13.52
CA VAL A 158 4.92 0.36 -14.58
C VAL A 158 5.50 -0.40 -15.77
N ASP A 159 6.75 -0.14 -16.13
CA ASP A 159 7.43 -0.83 -17.22
C ASP A 159 7.72 -2.31 -16.89
N ALA A 160 8.14 -2.61 -15.68
CA ALA A 160 8.39 -3.99 -15.23
C ALA A 160 7.11 -4.82 -15.14
N LEU A 161 5.99 -4.20 -14.74
CA LEU A 161 4.68 -4.85 -14.62
C LEU A 161 3.99 -5.06 -15.98
N GLY A 162 4.33 -4.28 -17.00
CA GLY A 162 3.65 -4.32 -18.30
C GLY A 162 3.63 -5.71 -18.95
N PRO A 163 4.77 -6.40 -19.14
CA PRO A 163 4.81 -7.73 -19.70
C PRO A 163 4.00 -8.77 -18.90
N TRP A 164 4.10 -8.71 -17.58
CA TRP A 164 3.30 -9.56 -16.70
C TRP A 164 1.80 -9.31 -16.88
N ALA A 165 1.37 -8.05 -16.90
CA ALA A 165 -0.03 -7.69 -17.06
C ALA A 165 -0.62 -8.17 -18.41
N GLN A 166 0.22 -8.25 -19.46
CA GLN A 166 -0.19 -8.77 -20.77
C GLN A 166 -0.28 -10.30 -20.80
N GLN A 167 0.54 -11.00 -20.02
CA GLN A 167 0.70 -12.45 -20.09
C GLN A 167 0.00 -13.21 -18.96
N ALA A 168 -0.35 -12.53 -17.88
CA ALA A 168 -1.02 -13.16 -16.74
C ALA A 168 -2.36 -13.76 -17.18
N PRO A 169 -2.70 -14.95 -16.69
CA PRO A 169 -3.90 -15.69 -17.11
C PRO A 169 -5.15 -15.13 -16.41
N TRP A 170 -5.50 -13.87 -16.70
CA TRP A 170 -6.60 -13.15 -16.06
C TRP A 170 -7.96 -13.83 -16.21
N PHE A 171 -8.15 -14.54 -17.32
CA PHE A 171 -9.42 -15.19 -17.66
C PHE A 171 -9.44 -16.69 -17.37
N ASP A 172 -8.43 -17.23 -16.69
CA ASP A 172 -8.40 -18.63 -16.27
C ASP A 172 -9.44 -18.91 -15.16
N PRO A 173 -10.47 -19.76 -15.44
CA PRO A 173 -11.55 -20.00 -14.48
C PRO A 173 -11.08 -20.65 -13.18
N ALA A 174 -10.04 -21.50 -13.23
CA ALA A 174 -9.52 -22.17 -12.05
C ALA A 174 -8.75 -21.20 -11.13
N ARG A 175 -7.96 -20.31 -11.71
CA ARG A 175 -7.26 -19.24 -10.97
C ARG A 175 -8.24 -18.24 -10.39
N ALA A 176 -9.25 -17.84 -11.15
CA ALA A 176 -10.31 -16.95 -10.67
C ALA A 176 -11.03 -17.55 -9.45
N ARG A 177 -11.35 -18.86 -9.47
CA ARG A 177 -11.92 -19.55 -8.33
C ARG A 177 -11.00 -19.56 -7.11
N GLN A 178 -9.69 -19.79 -7.32
CA GLN A 178 -8.70 -19.72 -6.25
C GLN A 178 -8.61 -18.30 -5.67
N ALA A 179 -8.61 -17.26 -6.54
CA ALA A 179 -8.59 -15.86 -6.11
C ALA A 179 -9.82 -15.50 -5.28
N VAL A 180 -11.01 -15.94 -5.69
CA VAL A 180 -12.25 -15.80 -4.89
C VAL A 180 -12.08 -16.46 -3.51
N GLY A 181 -11.49 -17.66 -3.46
CA GLY A 181 -11.17 -18.33 -2.20
C GLY A 181 -10.26 -17.51 -1.30
N VAL A 182 -9.21 -16.90 -1.86
CA VAL A 182 -8.30 -16.00 -1.13
C VAL A 182 -9.04 -14.77 -0.59
N VAL A 183 -9.88 -14.13 -1.42
CA VAL A 183 -10.66 -12.95 -1.01
C VAL A 183 -11.59 -13.28 0.15
N VAL A 184 -12.35 -14.38 0.06
CA VAL A 184 -13.26 -14.82 1.12
C VAL A 184 -12.51 -15.19 2.40
N ALA A 185 -11.39 -15.90 2.29
CA ALA A 185 -10.56 -16.25 3.44
C ALA A 185 -10.01 -15.00 4.14
N THR A 186 -9.49 -14.04 3.36
CA THR A 186 -8.98 -12.76 3.87
C THR A 186 -10.08 -11.94 4.55
N ALA A 187 -11.27 -11.89 3.95
CA ALA A 187 -12.41 -11.17 4.54
C ALA A 187 -12.84 -11.78 5.89
N ARG A 188 -12.83 -13.11 6.01
CA ARG A 188 -13.12 -13.81 7.27
C ARG A 188 -12.04 -13.59 8.33
N GLU A 189 -10.76 -13.54 7.91
CA GLU A 189 -9.64 -13.26 8.80
C GLU A 189 -9.68 -11.82 9.34
N LEU A 190 -10.15 -10.87 8.53
CA LEU A 190 -10.36 -9.48 8.94
C LEU A 190 -11.41 -9.33 10.03
N ASP A 191 -12.37 -10.24 10.12
CA ASP A 191 -13.48 -10.25 11.11
C ASP A 191 -14.21 -8.91 11.23
N VAL A 192 -14.35 -8.17 10.13
CA VAL A 192 -15.09 -6.91 10.08
C VAL A 192 -16.56 -7.21 9.81
N ARG A 193 -17.45 -6.82 10.72
CA ARG A 193 -18.87 -7.22 10.70
C ARG A 193 -19.76 -6.23 9.96
N ASP A 194 -19.41 -4.94 10.01
CA ASP A 194 -20.21 -3.87 9.46
C ASP A 194 -19.34 -2.62 9.16
N ALA A 195 -19.95 -1.68 8.46
CA ALA A 195 -19.32 -0.41 8.09
C ALA A 195 -18.93 0.45 9.31
N GLN A 196 -19.67 0.32 10.42
CA GLN A 196 -19.38 1.07 11.64
C GLN A 196 -18.12 0.52 12.32
N SER A 197 -17.99 -0.79 12.44
CA SER A 197 -16.79 -1.46 12.98
C SER A 197 -15.55 -1.09 12.17
N LEU A 198 -15.66 -1.04 10.83
CA LEU A 198 -14.58 -0.61 9.95
C LEU A 198 -14.14 0.83 10.24
N ARG A 199 -15.08 1.74 10.48
CA ARG A 199 -14.79 3.14 10.79
C ARG A 199 -14.27 3.35 12.21
N ALA A 200 -14.66 2.52 13.14
CA ALA A 200 -14.30 2.64 14.55
C ALA A 200 -12.91 2.08 14.87
N MET A 201 -12.22 1.49 13.90
CA MET A 201 -10.89 0.94 14.14
C MET A 201 -9.90 1.98 14.64
N ASP A 202 -9.30 1.72 15.77
CA ASP A 202 -8.13 2.47 16.24
C ASP A 202 -6.91 2.20 15.32
N PHE A 203 -5.82 2.91 15.58
CA PHE A 203 -4.61 2.78 14.78
C PHE A 203 -4.07 1.34 14.78
N ASP A 204 -3.98 0.69 15.91
CA ASP A 204 -3.39 -0.65 16.02
C ASP A 204 -4.30 -1.72 15.39
N GLN A 205 -5.62 -1.58 15.52
CA GLN A 205 -6.59 -2.43 14.84
C GLN A 205 -6.48 -2.27 13.32
N ALA A 206 -6.38 -1.04 12.84
CA ALA A 206 -6.23 -0.77 11.41
C ALA A 206 -4.92 -1.34 10.85
N MET A 207 -3.79 -1.21 11.58
CA MET A 207 -2.50 -1.78 11.15
C MET A 207 -2.55 -3.32 11.08
N ARG A 208 -3.22 -3.98 12.02
CA ARG A 208 -3.47 -5.43 11.95
C ARG A 208 -4.34 -5.81 10.73
N SER A 209 -5.40 -5.04 10.49
CA SER A 209 -6.27 -5.27 9.32
C SER A 209 -5.53 -5.06 8.01
N TYR A 210 -4.64 -4.07 7.93
CA TYR A 210 -3.78 -3.88 6.75
C TYR A 210 -2.81 -5.04 6.56
N ALA A 211 -2.26 -5.63 7.63
CA ALA A 211 -1.41 -6.81 7.54
C ALA A 211 -2.16 -7.99 6.91
N ILE A 212 -3.37 -8.28 7.39
CA ILE A 212 -4.22 -9.35 6.85
C ILE A 212 -4.53 -9.09 5.37
N ALA A 213 -4.95 -7.86 5.04
CA ALA A 213 -5.25 -7.46 3.67
C ALA A 213 -4.02 -7.54 2.75
N PHE A 214 -2.85 -7.13 3.23
CA PHE A 214 -1.57 -7.20 2.52
C PHE A 214 -1.21 -8.64 2.17
N HIS A 215 -1.21 -9.54 3.15
CA HIS A 215 -0.94 -10.96 2.89
C HIS A 215 -2.01 -11.63 2.03
N GLY A 216 -3.28 -11.19 2.12
CA GLY A 216 -4.33 -11.59 1.20
C GLY A 216 -4.03 -11.18 -0.24
N LEU A 217 -3.59 -9.93 -0.44
CA LEU A 217 -3.17 -9.41 -1.74
C LEU A 217 -1.96 -10.16 -2.29
N GLU A 218 -0.93 -10.42 -1.48
CA GLU A 218 0.24 -11.21 -1.89
C GLU A 218 -0.17 -12.60 -2.40
N ARG A 219 -1.01 -13.31 -1.64
CA ARG A 219 -1.54 -14.62 -2.05
C ARG A 219 -2.32 -14.53 -3.36
N MET A 220 -3.14 -13.49 -3.53
CA MET A 220 -3.92 -13.29 -4.75
C MET A 220 -3.01 -13.00 -5.95
N LEU A 221 -2.03 -12.11 -5.82
CA LEU A 221 -1.10 -11.77 -6.90
C LEU A 221 -0.20 -12.94 -7.29
N ALA A 222 0.21 -13.77 -6.33
CA ALA A 222 1.00 -14.97 -6.58
C ALA A 222 0.26 -15.99 -7.47
N LEU A 223 -1.08 -16.08 -7.41
CA LEU A 223 -1.89 -16.89 -8.31
C LEU A 223 -1.71 -16.48 -9.77
N TYR A 224 -1.44 -15.21 -10.02
CA TYR A 224 -1.22 -14.65 -11.34
C TYR A 224 0.27 -14.47 -11.68
N GLY A 225 1.17 -15.01 -10.85
CA GLY A 225 2.61 -15.03 -11.12
C GLY A 225 3.38 -13.81 -10.62
N LEU A 226 2.74 -12.90 -9.87
CA LEU A 226 3.42 -11.77 -9.24
C LEU A 226 3.68 -12.08 -7.76
N GLU A 227 4.91 -12.48 -7.44
CA GLU A 227 5.33 -12.88 -6.10
C GLU A 227 5.99 -11.72 -5.36
N LEU A 228 5.19 -10.92 -4.65
CA LEU A 228 5.66 -9.73 -3.92
C LEU A 228 6.67 -10.10 -2.83
N ASP A 229 6.45 -11.18 -2.08
CA ASP A 229 7.39 -11.63 -1.05
C ASP A 229 8.79 -11.90 -1.63
N LYS A 230 8.89 -12.49 -2.83
CA LYS A 230 10.18 -12.69 -3.50
C LYS A 230 10.84 -11.37 -3.91
N ALA A 231 10.06 -10.43 -4.40
CA ALA A 231 10.58 -9.12 -4.75
C ALA A 231 11.13 -8.41 -3.51
N LEU A 232 10.35 -8.40 -2.45
CA LEU A 232 10.75 -7.86 -1.15
C LEU A 232 11.97 -8.62 -0.58
N ALA A 233 12.02 -9.94 -0.72
CA ALA A 233 13.12 -10.79 -0.28
C ALA A 233 14.43 -10.50 -1.01
N SER A 234 14.37 -10.00 -2.22
CA SER A 234 15.55 -9.70 -3.04
C SER A 234 16.20 -8.35 -2.71
N ALA A 235 15.54 -7.53 -1.88
CA ALA A 235 15.98 -6.16 -1.63
C ALA A 235 17.31 -6.09 -0.89
N ARG A 236 18.19 -5.24 -1.38
CA ARG A 236 19.51 -4.93 -0.81
C ARG A 236 19.65 -3.43 -0.65
N VAL A 237 20.19 -3.00 0.46
CA VAL A 237 20.48 -1.59 0.72
C VAL A 237 21.95 -1.34 0.50
N VAL A 238 22.25 -0.41 -0.39
CA VAL A 238 23.60 -0.01 -0.78
C VAL A 238 23.84 1.43 -0.33
N PRO A 239 24.91 1.71 0.45
CA PRO A 239 25.25 3.07 0.81
C PRO A 239 25.74 3.84 -0.41
N LEU A 240 25.31 5.09 -0.55
CA LEU A 240 25.76 6.02 -1.59
C LEU A 240 26.60 7.15 -1.00
N GLU A 241 26.09 7.79 0.05
CA GLU A 241 26.73 8.93 0.71
C GLU A 241 26.48 8.87 2.21
N TYR A 242 27.47 9.32 2.99
CA TYR A 242 27.38 9.36 4.45
C TYR A 242 28.02 10.65 4.96
N HIS A 243 27.19 11.63 5.31
CA HIS A 243 27.58 12.93 5.83
C HIS A 243 26.61 13.32 6.98
N PRO A 244 26.82 12.81 8.20
CA PRO A 244 25.91 13.11 9.29
C PRO A 244 25.64 14.62 9.45
N PRO A 245 24.39 15.05 9.63
CA PRO A 245 23.22 14.22 9.96
C PRO A 245 22.49 13.63 8.73
N TYR A 246 23.07 13.60 7.55
CA TYR A 246 22.46 13.08 6.33
C TYR A 246 23.20 11.84 5.81
N ALA A 247 22.44 10.95 5.21
CA ALA A 247 22.93 9.81 4.45
C ALA A 247 22.05 9.58 3.23
N ARG A 248 22.64 9.00 2.18
CA ARG A 248 21.89 8.57 1.01
C ARG A 248 22.16 7.10 0.75
N VAL A 249 21.08 6.34 0.55
CA VAL A 249 21.14 4.90 0.26
C VAL A 249 20.38 4.59 -1.00
N ARG A 250 20.70 3.44 -1.62
CA ARG A 250 19.93 2.85 -2.72
C ARG A 250 19.40 1.51 -2.28
N VAL A 251 18.12 1.30 -2.46
CA VAL A 251 17.48 -0.02 -2.33
C VAL A 251 17.43 -0.63 -3.73
N GLU A 252 18.07 -1.77 -3.92
CA GLU A 252 18.06 -2.53 -5.16
C GLU A 252 17.27 -3.82 -4.96
N TYR A 253 16.43 -4.19 -5.93
CA TYR A 253 15.60 -5.39 -5.83
C TYR A 253 15.19 -5.92 -7.20
N GLN A 254 14.61 -7.13 -7.22
CA GLN A 254 14.14 -7.78 -8.44
C GLN A 254 12.62 -7.87 -8.43
N LEU A 255 11.96 -7.38 -9.47
CA LEU A 255 10.54 -7.58 -9.68
C LEU A 255 10.32 -8.28 -11.01
N LEU A 256 9.73 -9.48 -10.99
CA LEU A 256 9.49 -10.28 -12.20
C LEU A 256 10.77 -10.48 -13.04
N GLY A 257 11.93 -10.61 -12.40
CA GLY A 257 13.23 -10.72 -13.06
C GLY A 257 13.82 -9.40 -13.56
N THR A 258 13.11 -8.29 -13.43
CA THR A 258 13.60 -6.96 -13.79
C THR A 258 14.29 -6.32 -12.59
N PRO A 259 15.56 -5.88 -12.70
CA PRO A 259 16.24 -5.16 -11.64
C PRO A 259 15.68 -3.73 -11.52
N LEU A 260 15.32 -3.34 -10.32
CA LEU A 260 14.80 -2.03 -9.99
C LEU A 260 15.60 -1.43 -8.84
N SER A 261 15.59 -0.11 -8.74
CA SER A 261 16.22 0.59 -7.62
C SER A 261 15.47 1.85 -7.24
N LEU A 262 15.57 2.21 -5.95
CA LEU A 262 15.04 3.44 -5.38
C LEU A 262 16.12 4.05 -4.50
N GLU A 263 16.37 5.35 -4.66
CA GLU A 263 17.25 6.10 -3.76
C GLU A 263 16.42 6.81 -2.70
N SER A 264 16.93 6.82 -1.47
CA SER A 264 16.34 7.49 -0.33
C SER A 264 17.38 8.33 0.38
N THR A 265 16.98 9.55 0.77
CA THR A 265 17.75 10.41 1.66
C THR A 265 17.27 10.20 3.08
N LEU A 266 18.22 9.97 3.97
CA LEU A 266 17.96 9.73 5.38
C LEU A 266 18.50 10.91 6.21
N VAL A 267 17.80 11.21 7.29
CA VAL A 267 18.21 12.21 8.29
C VAL A 267 18.37 11.53 9.66
N GLN A 268 19.48 11.84 10.33
CA GLN A 268 19.74 11.31 11.66
C GLN A 268 19.13 12.23 12.72
N GLN A 269 18.35 11.67 13.64
CA GLN A 269 17.83 12.35 14.82
C GLN A 269 18.01 11.44 16.05
N ASN A 270 18.64 11.95 17.09
CA ASN A 270 18.90 11.22 18.35
C ASN A 270 19.56 9.83 18.15
N GLY A 271 20.49 9.73 17.18
CA GLY A 271 21.20 8.48 16.88
C GLY A 271 20.45 7.50 15.96
N HIS A 272 19.21 7.80 15.58
CA HIS A 272 18.41 6.97 14.65
C HIS A 272 18.31 7.64 13.28
N TRP A 273 18.17 6.81 12.24
CA TRP A 273 18.02 7.27 10.86
C TRP A 273 16.58 7.12 10.39
N TYR A 274 16.05 8.19 9.78
CA TYR A 274 14.68 8.28 9.28
C TYR A 274 14.69 8.72 7.82
N ASP A 275 13.78 8.17 7.02
CA ASP A 275 13.57 8.64 5.65
C ASP A 275 13.05 10.09 5.68
N GLN A 276 13.76 10.98 5.00
CA GLN A 276 13.46 12.41 5.04
C GLN A 276 12.10 12.72 4.40
N ASP A 277 11.83 12.14 3.23
CA ASP A 277 10.58 12.39 2.50
C ASP A 277 9.37 11.88 3.29
N LEU A 278 9.48 10.71 3.91
CA LEU A 278 8.43 10.14 4.75
C LEU A 278 8.14 11.05 5.95
N LEU A 279 9.20 11.46 6.65
CA LEU A 279 9.10 12.32 7.83
C LEU A 279 8.47 13.68 7.48
N GLU A 280 8.90 14.30 6.37
CA GLU A 280 8.34 15.56 5.90
C GLU A 280 6.86 15.42 5.50
N ASN A 281 6.49 14.31 4.85
CA ASN A 281 5.10 14.04 4.45
C ASN A 281 4.19 13.86 5.67
N VAL A 282 4.63 13.12 6.70
CA VAL A 282 3.87 12.95 7.95
C VAL A 282 3.67 14.30 8.64
N ARG A 283 4.73 15.08 8.79
CA ARG A 283 4.66 16.42 9.40
C ARG A 283 3.81 17.41 8.60
N LYS A 284 3.84 17.31 7.26
CA LYS A 284 2.97 18.11 6.38
C LYS A 284 1.51 17.73 6.55
N ALA A 285 1.19 16.44 6.60
CA ALA A 285 -0.17 15.96 6.84
C ALA A 285 -0.71 16.45 8.19
N HIS A 286 0.09 16.35 9.25
CA HIS A 286 -0.26 16.87 10.57
C HIS A 286 -0.59 18.37 10.52
N ARG A 287 0.28 19.20 9.92
CA ARG A 287 0.02 20.63 9.79
C ARG A 287 -1.26 20.94 9.01
N GLN A 288 -1.60 20.14 8.01
CA GLN A 288 -2.84 20.30 7.23
C GLN A 288 -4.08 19.98 8.06
N LEU A 289 -4.01 18.99 8.96
CA LEU A 289 -5.11 18.67 9.87
C LEU A 289 -5.26 19.73 10.97
N ALA A 290 -4.16 20.25 11.48
CA ALA A 290 -4.15 21.29 12.51
C ALA A 290 -4.54 22.68 11.97
N ALA A 291 -4.48 22.90 10.66
CA ALA A 291 -4.86 24.19 10.06
C ALA A 291 -6.37 24.40 10.18
N PRO A 292 -6.84 25.56 10.69
CA PRO A 292 -8.26 25.84 10.74
C PRO A 292 -8.85 25.76 9.31
N ALA A 293 -10.01 25.09 9.19
CA ALA A 293 -10.73 25.04 7.93
C ALA A 293 -10.97 26.49 7.49
N THR A 294 -10.25 26.95 6.47
CA THR A 294 -10.51 28.25 5.86
C THR A 294 -11.95 28.25 5.40
N ALA A 295 -12.80 28.99 6.12
CA ALA A 295 -14.19 29.21 5.74
C ALA A 295 -14.17 29.68 4.30
N GLY A 296 -14.69 28.83 3.40
CA GLY A 296 -14.80 29.17 1.99
C GLY A 296 -15.52 30.50 1.87
N THR A 297 -14.80 31.52 1.43
CA THR A 297 -15.39 32.79 1.04
C THR A 297 -16.35 32.46 -0.10
N VAL A 298 -17.64 32.38 0.25
CA VAL A 298 -18.72 32.46 -0.73
C VAL A 298 -18.63 33.89 -1.28
N ALA A 299 -17.88 34.05 -2.37
CA ALA A 299 -17.97 35.24 -3.17
C ALA A 299 -19.40 35.28 -3.72
N ALA A 300 -20.24 36.09 -3.10
CA ALA A 300 -21.48 36.51 -3.69
C ALA A 300 -21.12 37.26 -4.98
N LEU A 301 -21.43 36.68 -6.11
CA LEU A 301 -21.43 37.35 -7.40
C LEU A 301 -22.60 38.34 -7.43
N PRO A 302 -22.41 39.56 -7.97
CA PRO A 302 -23.43 40.58 -8.09
C PRO A 302 -24.52 40.21 -9.08
#